data_202af9f50026037037d0778b2ac396b5
#
_entry.id   202af9f50026037037d0778b2ac396b5
#
_cell.length_a   1.000
_cell.length_b   1.000
_cell.length_c   1.000
_cell.angle_alpha   90.00
_cell.angle_beta   90.00
_cell.angle_gamma   90.00
#
_symmetry.space_group_name_H-M   'P 1'
#
loop_
_entity.id
_entity.type
_entity.pdbx_description
1 polymer ?
#
loop_
_entity_poly.entity_id
_entity_poly.type
_entity_poly.pdbx_seq_one_letter_code
_entity_poly.pdbx_strand_id
1 'polypeptide(L)'
;MITAIGNPVYDYIKTKKVNPDGRVLSGCSTNAVLALSKMDEPTRLVGAVGDDYKDQFITDLAKHGIEHVVVPSKETGGFSLIYYDDFGNRTLDLLGRAADIGEINPAWYTDSKAILIGPILGEVSFENIHRIRETFDGLFFCDPQGLIRGADKDGRIYHEKVDGIQDALGQFDIVKPNELEGQILTGIDCRDNPYEAAKIIHAWGPKIVIVTLAELGSIIYDGNQFYDIPPYGIDLLDSTGAGDTYMAGFTFEFLKSGGDIRRAGCYASCTSSVMIENTGPDFSMTEAMIRERQEKLLAMRNYQVAVACNKKA
;
A
#
# COMPACT_ATOMS: atom_id res chain seq x y z
N MET A 1 3.69 7.22 16.94
CA MET A 1 2.96 6.00 16.52
C MET A 1 2.33 6.22 15.17
N ILE A 2 2.40 5.23 14.26
CA ILE A 2 1.62 5.15 13.03
C ILE A 2 0.80 3.85 13.12
N THR A 3 -0.52 3.94 12.97
CA THR A 3 -1.40 2.76 12.99
C THR A 3 -1.80 2.39 11.57
N ALA A 4 -1.63 1.13 11.19
CA ALA A 4 -2.17 0.60 9.94
C ALA A 4 -3.35 -0.33 10.23
N ILE A 5 -4.40 -0.24 9.42
CA ILE A 5 -5.65 -0.99 9.59
C ILE A 5 -5.96 -1.73 8.29
N GLY A 6 -6.02 -3.04 8.39
CA GLY A 6 -6.27 -3.99 7.30
C GLY A 6 -5.77 -5.37 7.70
N ASN A 7 -6.37 -6.40 7.17
CA ASN A 7 -6.08 -7.77 7.60
C ASN A 7 -4.66 -8.20 7.19
N PRO A 8 -3.88 -8.76 8.12
CA PRO A 8 -2.68 -9.52 7.77
C PRO A 8 -3.07 -10.77 6.99
N VAL A 9 -2.17 -11.20 6.12
CA VAL A 9 -2.32 -12.43 5.35
C VAL A 9 -1.07 -13.27 5.45
N TYR A 10 -1.20 -14.59 5.24
CA TYR A 10 -0.08 -15.49 5.03
C TYR A 10 -0.12 -15.98 3.58
N ASP A 11 0.78 -15.43 2.76
CA ASP A 11 0.81 -15.61 1.31
C ASP A 11 1.81 -16.67 0.89
N TYR A 12 1.45 -17.43 -0.13
CA TYR A 12 2.38 -18.27 -0.89
C TYR A 12 2.85 -17.50 -2.11
N ILE A 13 4.11 -17.03 -2.09
CA ILE A 13 4.66 -16.14 -3.12
C ILE A 13 5.73 -16.89 -3.92
N LYS A 14 5.44 -17.18 -5.19
CA LYS A 14 6.37 -17.81 -6.12
C LYS A 14 6.69 -16.88 -7.28
N THR A 15 7.99 -16.66 -7.52
CA THR A 15 8.50 -15.92 -8.69
C THR A 15 9.40 -16.83 -9.52
N LYS A 16 9.92 -16.32 -10.64
CA LYS A 16 10.94 -17.05 -11.41
C LYS A 16 12.23 -17.29 -10.61
N LYS A 17 12.51 -16.43 -9.64
CA LYS A 17 13.74 -16.44 -8.83
C LYS A 17 13.51 -16.98 -7.41
N VAL A 18 12.26 -16.97 -6.93
CA VAL A 18 11.88 -17.39 -5.58
C VAL A 18 10.97 -18.61 -5.64
N ASN A 19 11.35 -19.66 -4.95
CA ASN A 19 10.52 -20.84 -4.73
C ASN A 19 10.28 -20.97 -3.20
N PRO A 20 9.08 -20.69 -2.70
CA PRO A 20 8.84 -20.60 -1.26
C PRO A 20 8.77 -21.98 -0.61
N ASP A 21 9.26 -22.08 0.64
CA ASP A 21 9.12 -23.28 1.47
C ASP A 21 7.78 -23.32 2.23
N GLY A 22 6.97 -22.25 2.16
CA GLY A 22 5.70 -22.11 2.85
C GLY A 22 5.06 -20.74 2.63
N ARG A 23 4.09 -20.41 3.49
CA ARG A 23 3.45 -19.11 3.48
C ARG A 23 4.23 -18.14 4.37
N VAL A 24 4.29 -16.88 3.93
CA VAL A 24 4.96 -15.79 4.63
C VAL A 24 3.98 -14.69 5.02
N LEU A 25 4.25 -14.03 6.14
CA LEU A 25 3.47 -12.86 6.58
C LEU A 25 3.54 -11.76 5.54
N SER A 26 2.38 -11.23 5.15
CA SER A 26 2.18 -10.24 4.10
C SER A 26 0.88 -9.46 4.35
N GLY A 27 0.50 -8.64 3.39
CA GLY A 27 -0.71 -7.83 3.41
C GLY A 27 -0.41 -6.35 3.38
N CYS A 28 -1.28 -5.54 2.79
CA CYS A 28 -1.00 -4.12 2.54
C CYS A 28 -0.63 -3.37 3.83
N SER A 29 -1.50 -3.38 4.83
CA SER A 29 -1.23 -2.76 6.14
C SER A 29 -0.03 -3.39 6.85
N THR A 30 0.16 -4.71 6.72
CA THR A 30 1.27 -5.44 7.33
C THR A 30 2.61 -5.04 6.72
N ASN A 31 2.72 -5.03 5.40
CA ASN A 31 3.96 -4.63 4.70
C ASN A 31 4.33 -3.17 5.01
N ALA A 32 3.31 -2.30 5.15
CA ALA A 32 3.54 -0.91 5.54
C ALA A 32 4.14 -0.78 6.94
N VAL A 33 3.58 -1.45 7.96
CA VAL A 33 4.13 -1.38 9.32
C VAL A 33 5.48 -2.07 9.44
N LEU A 34 5.72 -3.17 8.71
CA LEU A 34 7.04 -3.82 8.63
C LEU A 34 8.10 -2.88 8.07
N ALA A 35 7.78 -2.13 7.00
CA ALA A 35 8.70 -1.15 6.45
C ALA A 35 8.97 0.01 7.42
N LEU A 36 7.93 0.53 8.06
CA LEU A 36 8.04 1.61 9.06
C LEU A 36 8.87 1.18 10.28
N SER A 37 8.64 -0.03 10.80
CA SER A 37 9.40 -0.55 11.95
C SER A 37 10.90 -0.69 11.65
N LYS A 38 11.27 -1.07 10.42
CA LYS A 38 12.66 -1.14 9.96
C LYS A 38 13.33 0.25 9.83
N MET A 39 12.53 1.32 9.86
CA MET A 39 12.99 2.72 9.91
C MET A 39 12.88 3.30 11.33
N ASP A 40 12.77 2.46 12.34
CA ASP A 40 12.65 2.83 13.77
C ASP A 40 11.40 3.69 14.09
N GLU A 41 10.36 3.61 13.26
CA GLU A 41 9.09 4.29 13.54
C GLU A 41 8.17 3.39 14.39
N PRO A 42 7.69 3.84 15.55
CA PRO A 42 6.72 3.10 16.34
C PRO A 42 5.42 2.85 15.56
N THR A 43 5.00 1.58 15.47
CA THR A 43 3.88 1.16 14.64
C THR A 43 2.91 0.24 15.36
N ARG A 44 1.66 0.29 14.93
CA ARG A 44 0.58 -0.62 15.35
C ARG A 44 -0.15 -1.18 14.14
N LEU A 45 -0.40 -2.49 14.15
CA LEU A 45 -1.22 -3.18 13.15
C LEU A 45 -2.56 -3.60 13.76
N VAL A 46 -3.66 -3.24 13.11
CA VAL A 46 -5.02 -3.66 13.46
C VAL A 46 -5.57 -4.53 12.35
N GLY A 47 -5.95 -5.78 12.66
CA GLY A 47 -6.51 -6.68 11.66
C GLY A 47 -7.05 -7.98 12.24
N ALA A 48 -7.82 -8.70 11.44
CA ALA A 48 -8.42 -9.96 11.82
C ALA A 48 -7.49 -11.15 11.51
N VAL A 49 -7.30 -12.01 12.50
CA VAL A 49 -6.44 -13.21 12.43
C VAL A 49 -7.18 -14.38 13.03
N GLY A 50 -7.15 -15.52 12.35
CA GLY A 50 -7.70 -16.79 12.83
C GLY A 50 -6.76 -17.54 13.77
N ASP A 51 -7.31 -18.51 14.50
CA ASP A 51 -6.52 -19.34 15.41
C ASP A 51 -5.44 -20.17 14.70
N ASP A 52 -5.57 -20.36 13.37
CA ASP A 52 -4.62 -21.08 12.52
C ASP A 52 -3.24 -20.41 12.42
N TYR A 53 -3.15 -19.07 12.51
CA TYR A 53 -1.89 -18.32 12.44
C TYR A 53 -1.66 -17.35 13.60
N LYS A 54 -2.55 -17.30 14.60
CA LYS A 54 -2.50 -16.28 15.65
C LYS A 54 -1.18 -16.26 16.43
N ASP A 55 -0.69 -17.41 16.87
CA ASP A 55 0.55 -17.48 17.65
C ASP A 55 1.78 -17.13 16.80
N GLN A 56 1.78 -17.56 15.53
CA GLN A 56 2.83 -17.19 14.58
C GLN A 56 2.79 -15.70 14.31
N PHE A 57 1.63 -15.12 14.06
CA PHE A 57 1.44 -13.69 13.83
C PHE A 57 1.98 -12.83 14.97
N ILE A 58 1.63 -13.17 16.23
CA ILE A 58 2.14 -12.46 17.39
C ILE A 58 3.66 -12.56 17.47
N THR A 59 4.22 -13.76 17.19
CA THR A 59 5.67 -13.98 17.17
C THR A 59 6.35 -13.18 16.08
N ASP A 60 5.78 -13.18 14.87
CA ASP A 60 6.33 -12.45 13.73
C ASP A 60 6.33 -10.93 13.95
N LEU A 61 5.26 -10.36 14.52
CA LEU A 61 5.24 -8.93 14.85
C LEU A 61 6.20 -8.56 15.98
N ALA A 62 6.33 -9.44 16.99
CA ALA A 62 7.24 -9.21 18.10
C ALA A 62 8.71 -9.11 17.67
N LYS A 63 9.14 -9.85 16.63
CA LYS A 63 10.49 -9.75 16.04
C LYS A 63 10.80 -8.33 15.55
N HIS A 64 9.77 -7.60 15.13
CA HIS A 64 9.90 -6.26 14.55
C HIS A 64 9.47 -5.15 15.52
N GLY A 65 9.09 -5.48 16.77
CA GLY A 65 8.64 -4.51 17.78
C GLY A 65 7.33 -3.81 17.41
N ILE A 66 6.46 -4.45 16.61
CA ILE A 66 5.20 -3.88 16.14
C ILE A 66 4.10 -4.17 17.15
N GLU A 67 3.42 -3.12 17.65
CA GLU A 67 2.19 -3.30 18.44
C GLU A 67 1.06 -3.85 17.56
N HIS A 68 0.15 -4.60 18.17
CA HIS A 68 -0.95 -5.20 17.41
C HIS A 68 -2.27 -5.20 18.17
N VAL A 69 -3.35 -5.14 17.40
CA VAL A 69 -4.71 -5.43 17.85
C VAL A 69 -5.26 -6.54 16.96
N VAL A 70 -5.51 -7.70 17.57
CA VAL A 70 -6.07 -8.87 16.87
C VAL A 70 -7.57 -8.87 17.00
N VAL A 71 -8.27 -8.74 15.87
CA VAL A 71 -9.70 -9.02 15.76
C VAL A 71 -9.87 -10.52 15.52
N PRO A 72 -10.72 -11.22 16.31
CA PRO A 72 -10.90 -12.66 16.14
C PRO A 72 -11.49 -13.02 14.78
N SER A 73 -10.93 -14.02 14.13
CA SER A 73 -11.44 -14.60 12.88
C SER A 73 -11.45 -16.12 12.94
N LYS A 74 -12.28 -16.75 12.12
CA LYS A 74 -12.33 -18.21 12.01
C LYS A 74 -11.06 -18.77 11.34
N GLU A 75 -10.55 -18.05 10.34
CA GLU A 75 -9.34 -18.38 9.60
C GLU A 75 -8.57 -17.09 9.27
N THR A 76 -7.29 -17.20 9.00
CA THR A 76 -6.45 -16.08 8.57
C THR A 76 -6.51 -15.94 7.04
N GLY A 77 -6.47 -14.71 6.54
CA GLY A 77 -6.39 -14.43 5.11
C GLY A 77 -5.11 -14.95 4.48
N GLY A 78 -5.14 -15.20 3.18
CA GLY A 78 -3.96 -15.60 2.43
C GLY A 78 -4.24 -15.76 0.94
N PHE A 79 -3.20 -15.55 0.14
CA PHE A 79 -3.25 -15.72 -1.30
C PHE A 79 -2.11 -16.58 -1.81
N SER A 80 -2.34 -17.25 -2.94
CA SER A 80 -1.31 -17.84 -3.79
C SER A 80 -0.97 -16.86 -4.89
N LEU A 81 0.24 -16.30 -4.87
CA LEU A 81 0.75 -15.40 -5.88
C LEU A 81 1.82 -16.11 -6.70
N ILE A 82 1.51 -16.42 -7.96
CA ILE A 82 2.43 -17.07 -8.88
C ILE A 82 2.75 -16.13 -10.03
N TYR A 83 3.92 -15.50 -9.97
CA TYR A 83 4.42 -14.58 -10.98
C TYR A 83 4.98 -15.36 -12.17
N TYR A 84 4.54 -15.05 -13.38
CA TYR A 84 5.00 -15.71 -14.61
C TYR A 84 5.91 -14.84 -15.48
N ASP A 85 6.05 -13.56 -15.16
CA ASP A 85 6.98 -12.64 -15.81
C ASP A 85 7.67 -11.70 -14.81
N ASP A 86 8.48 -10.79 -15.33
CA ASP A 86 9.23 -9.81 -14.54
C ASP A 86 8.50 -8.42 -14.51
N PHE A 87 7.26 -8.36 -15.01
CA PHE A 87 6.44 -7.13 -15.04
C PHE A 87 5.35 -7.11 -13.97
N GLY A 88 5.34 -8.09 -13.05
CA GLY A 88 4.36 -8.21 -11.98
C GLY A 88 3.07 -8.94 -12.36
N ASN A 89 2.98 -9.47 -13.60
CA ASN A 89 1.85 -10.30 -13.99
C ASN A 89 1.86 -11.64 -13.26
N ARG A 90 0.72 -11.98 -12.65
CA ARG A 90 0.60 -13.14 -11.77
C ARG A 90 -0.79 -13.72 -11.78
N THR A 91 -0.92 -14.99 -11.38
CA THR A 91 -2.18 -15.52 -10.88
C THR A 91 -2.32 -15.13 -9.40
N LEU A 92 -3.55 -14.93 -8.98
CA LEU A 92 -3.90 -14.56 -7.62
C LEU A 92 -5.12 -15.38 -7.19
N ASP A 93 -4.87 -16.41 -6.39
CA ASP A 93 -5.92 -17.30 -5.88
C ASP A 93 -6.05 -17.18 -4.37
N LEU A 94 -7.28 -17.20 -3.86
CA LEU A 94 -7.57 -17.11 -2.43
C LEU A 94 -7.22 -18.44 -1.73
N LEU A 95 -6.45 -18.36 -0.64
CA LEU A 95 -6.10 -19.50 0.21
C LEU A 95 -6.81 -19.50 1.55
N GLY A 96 -7.36 -18.36 1.96
CA GLY A 96 -8.11 -18.14 3.19
C GLY A 96 -8.68 -16.74 3.24
N ARG A 97 -9.80 -16.54 3.92
CA ARG A 97 -10.45 -15.25 4.09
C ARG A 97 -10.68 -14.96 5.58
N ALA A 98 -9.99 -13.95 6.10
CA ALA A 98 -10.26 -13.47 7.45
C ALA A 98 -11.60 -12.71 7.52
N ALA A 99 -12.12 -12.56 8.72
CA ALA A 99 -13.32 -11.79 8.98
C ALA A 99 -13.12 -10.29 8.69
N ASP A 100 -14.22 -9.61 8.46
CA ASP A 100 -14.23 -8.15 8.44
C ASP A 100 -13.81 -7.61 9.83
N ILE A 101 -13.14 -6.44 9.86
CA ILE A 101 -12.60 -5.89 11.12
C ILE A 101 -13.74 -5.47 12.08
N GLY A 102 -14.94 -5.29 11.55
CA GLY A 102 -16.09 -4.87 12.34
C GLY A 102 -15.98 -3.39 12.75
N GLU A 103 -16.51 -3.05 13.92
CA GLU A 103 -16.43 -1.69 14.45
C GLU A 103 -15.02 -1.39 14.97
N ILE A 104 -14.38 -0.35 14.42
CA ILE A 104 -13.02 0.05 14.78
C ILE A 104 -13.09 0.97 16.00
N ASN A 105 -12.51 0.50 17.13
CA ASN A 105 -12.50 1.27 18.38
C ASN A 105 -11.49 2.43 18.29
N PRO A 106 -11.89 3.68 18.58
CA PRO A 106 -11.01 4.84 18.59
C PRO A 106 -9.74 4.67 19.46
N ALA A 107 -9.80 3.90 20.53
CA ALA A 107 -8.65 3.62 21.39
C ALA A 107 -7.50 2.90 20.64
N TRP A 108 -7.77 2.33 19.46
CA TRP A 108 -6.74 1.64 18.66
C TRP A 108 -5.87 2.60 17.85
N TYR A 109 -6.28 3.88 17.68
CA TYR A 109 -5.59 4.80 16.77
C TYR A 109 -5.50 6.27 17.24
N THR A 110 -6.22 6.69 18.29
CA THR A 110 -6.27 8.11 18.69
C THR A 110 -4.93 8.67 19.18
N ASP A 111 -3.98 7.82 19.56
CA ASP A 111 -2.60 8.19 19.94
C ASP A 111 -1.66 8.27 18.71
N SER A 112 -2.17 8.05 17.52
CA SER A 112 -1.37 8.00 16.29
C SER A 112 -1.24 9.38 15.64
N LYS A 113 -0.11 9.62 14.97
CA LYS A 113 0.10 10.79 14.10
C LYS A 113 -0.36 10.56 12.66
N ALA A 114 -0.50 9.28 12.28
CA ALA A 114 -1.06 8.88 10.98
C ALA A 114 -1.80 7.55 11.11
N ILE A 115 -2.83 7.39 10.29
CA ILE A 115 -3.53 6.12 10.07
C ILE A 115 -3.38 5.75 8.59
N LEU A 116 -2.97 4.50 8.34
CA LEU A 116 -2.87 3.90 7.02
C LEU A 116 -3.99 2.87 6.85
N ILE A 117 -4.87 3.06 5.89
CA ILE A 117 -5.90 2.09 5.53
C ILE A 117 -5.42 1.32 4.31
N GLY A 118 -5.12 0.05 4.52
CA GLY A 118 -4.65 -0.86 3.48
C GLY A 118 -5.41 -2.19 3.53
N PRO A 119 -6.70 -2.21 3.15
CA PRO A 119 -7.48 -3.43 3.15
C PRO A 119 -7.02 -4.38 2.05
N ILE A 120 -7.31 -5.66 2.22
CA ILE A 120 -6.95 -6.72 1.29
C ILE A 120 -8.16 -7.17 0.45
N LEU A 121 -9.33 -7.30 1.09
CA LEU A 121 -10.52 -7.88 0.47
C LEU A 121 -11.83 -7.33 1.06
N GLY A 122 -11.93 -6.01 1.22
CA GLY A 122 -13.13 -5.31 1.68
C GLY A 122 -13.40 -5.36 3.18
N GLU A 123 -12.43 -5.76 3.98
CA GLU A 123 -12.58 -5.95 5.44
C GLU A 123 -12.69 -4.65 6.24
N VAL A 124 -12.44 -3.51 5.64
CA VAL A 124 -12.66 -2.17 6.23
C VAL A 124 -13.86 -1.53 5.54
N SER A 125 -14.96 -1.37 6.27
CA SER A 125 -16.19 -0.79 5.72
C SER A 125 -16.07 0.73 5.50
N PHE A 126 -16.86 1.27 4.57
CA PHE A 126 -16.95 2.72 4.36
C PHE A 126 -17.44 3.45 5.61
N GLU A 127 -18.33 2.84 6.39
CA GLU A 127 -18.80 3.39 7.66
C GLU A 127 -17.65 3.57 8.66
N ASN A 128 -16.72 2.60 8.74
CA ASN A 128 -15.53 2.73 9.56
C ASN A 128 -14.61 3.87 9.08
N ILE A 129 -14.46 4.05 7.76
CA ILE A 129 -13.67 5.14 7.19
C ILE A 129 -14.23 6.50 7.63
N HIS A 130 -15.55 6.70 7.51
CA HIS A 130 -16.21 7.92 7.98
C HIS A 130 -16.03 8.16 9.47
N ARG A 131 -16.28 7.14 10.31
CA ARG A 131 -16.12 7.22 11.76
C ARG A 131 -14.69 7.56 12.19
N ILE A 132 -13.69 6.99 11.51
CA ILE A 132 -12.29 7.34 11.76
C ILE A 132 -12.07 8.81 11.45
N ARG A 133 -12.53 9.31 10.29
CA ARG A 133 -12.36 10.73 9.92
C ARG A 133 -13.02 11.69 10.90
N GLU A 134 -14.17 11.34 11.45
CA GLU A 134 -14.88 12.14 12.46
C GLU A 134 -14.13 12.26 13.80
N THR A 135 -13.27 11.30 14.13
CA THR A 135 -12.60 11.18 15.43
C THR A 135 -11.08 11.31 15.37
N PHE A 136 -10.51 11.51 14.18
CA PHE A 136 -9.07 11.54 13.96
C PHE A 136 -8.66 12.74 13.07
N ASP A 137 -7.84 13.62 13.63
CA ASP A 137 -7.35 14.83 12.95
C ASP A 137 -5.94 14.68 12.34
N GLY A 138 -5.27 13.53 12.57
CA GLY A 138 -3.96 13.24 12.01
C GLY A 138 -3.99 12.90 10.53
N LEU A 139 -2.85 12.53 9.96
CA LEU A 139 -2.73 12.15 8.56
C LEU A 139 -3.48 10.84 8.27
N PHE A 140 -4.42 10.89 7.34
CA PHE A 140 -5.26 9.75 6.97
C PHE A 140 -4.99 9.34 5.52
N PHE A 141 -4.41 8.15 5.33
CA PHE A 141 -3.89 7.68 4.05
C PHE A 141 -4.53 6.35 3.66
N CYS A 142 -4.95 6.22 2.40
CA CYS A 142 -5.55 4.99 1.86
C CYS A 142 -4.78 4.43 0.67
N ASP A 143 -4.53 3.12 0.72
CA ASP A 143 -4.33 2.28 -0.45
C ASP A 143 -5.68 1.64 -0.80
N PRO A 144 -6.32 1.97 -1.94
CA PRO A 144 -7.69 1.55 -2.21
C PRO A 144 -7.83 0.10 -2.67
N GLN A 145 -6.73 -0.63 -2.80
CA GLN A 145 -6.66 -1.98 -3.36
C GLN A 145 -7.79 -2.89 -2.89
N GLY A 146 -7.93 -3.07 -1.58
CA GLY A 146 -8.95 -3.96 -1.00
C GLY A 146 -10.37 -3.39 -1.00
N LEU A 147 -10.54 -2.07 -1.20
CA LEU A 147 -11.87 -1.45 -1.29
C LEU A 147 -12.56 -1.71 -2.64
N ILE A 148 -11.80 -2.13 -3.65
CA ILE A 148 -12.29 -2.42 -5.02
C ILE A 148 -12.00 -3.86 -5.43
N ARG A 149 -11.58 -4.71 -4.51
CA ARG A 149 -11.27 -6.12 -4.74
C ARG A 149 -12.32 -7.02 -4.12
N GLY A 150 -12.81 -7.97 -4.90
CA GLY A 150 -13.69 -9.04 -4.44
C GLY A 150 -13.13 -10.42 -4.76
N ALA A 151 -13.75 -11.45 -4.18
CA ALA A 151 -13.49 -12.84 -4.54
C ALA A 151 -14.82 -13.51 -4.90
N ASP A 152 -14.84 -14.29 -5.98
CA ASP A 152 -16.01 -15.07 -6.36
C ASP A 152 -16.11 -16.37 -5.50
N LYS A 153 -17.17 -17.15 -5.75
CA LYS A 153 -17.43 -18.41 -5.03
C LYS A 153 -16.33 -19.47 -5.21
N ASP A 154 -15.53 -19.34 -6.26
CA ASP A 154 -14.44 -20.25 -6.59
C ASP A 154 -13.08 -19.74 -6.08
N GLY A 155 -13.07 -18.61 -5.34
CA GLY A 155 -11.87 -17.95 -4.77
C GLY A 155 -11.08 -17.13 -5.79
N ARG A 156 -11.63 -16.87 -6.99
CA ARG A 156 -10.97 -16.04 -7.98
C ARG A 156 -11.14 -14.57 -7.64
N ILE A 157 -10.05 -13.85 -7.65
CA ILE A 157 -10.04 -12.43 -7.36
C ILE A 157 -10.48 -11.64 -8.58
N TYR A 158 -11.40 -10.70 -8.34
CA TYR A 158 -11.82 -9.71 -9.32
C TYR A 158 -11.72 -8.29 -8.75
N HIS A 159 -11.77 -7.31 -9.61
CA HIS A 159 -11.76 -5.90 -9.23
C HIS A 159 -12.95 -5.21 -9.89
N GLU A 160 -13.63 -4.39 -9.11
CA GLU A 160 -14.76 -3.61 -9.60
C GLU A 160 -14.88 -2.27 -8.85
N LYS A 161 -15.48 -1.30 -9.52
CA LYS A 161 -15.83 -0.03 -8.86
C LYS A 161 -17.07 -0.25 -8.01
N VAL A 162 -16.94 0.01 -6.71
CA VAL A 162 -18.02 -0.16 -5.73
C VAL A 162 -18.78 1.14 -5.55
N ASP A 163 -20.11 1.05 -5.42
CA ASP A 163 -20.95 2.21 -5.11
C ASP A 163 -20.53 2.86 -3.78
N GLY A 164 -20.47 4.19 -3.75
CA GLY A 164 -20.02 4.95 -2.58
C GLY A 164 -18.51 5.09 -2.42
N ILE A 165 -17.68 4.45 -3.27
CA ILE A 165 -16.21 4.50 -3.18
C ILE A 165 -15.68 5.95 -3.27
N GLN A 166 -16.31 6.83 -4.05
CA GLN A 166 -15.88 8.22 -4.20
C GLN A 166 -16.00 8.98 -2.88
N ASP A 167 -17.12 8.81 -2.19
CA ASP A 167 -17.39 9.44 -0.90
C ASP A 167 -16.45 8.90 0.18
N ALA A 168 -16.22 7.58 0.20
CA ALA A 168 -15.27 6.96 1.11
C ALA A 168 -13.84 7.44 0.88
N LEU A 169 -13.39 7.52 -0.39
CA LEU A 169 -12.04 8.02 -0.71
C LEU A 169 -11.91 9.53 -0.43
N GLY A 170 -13.00 10.27 -0.48
CA GLY A 170 -13.05 11.70 -0.10
C GLY A 170 -12.71 11.97 1.37
N GLN A 171 -12.76 10.98 2.24
CA GLN A 171 -12.44 11.12 3.67
C GLN A 171 -10.93 11.17 3.95
N PHE A 172 -10.10 10.73 3.00
CA PHE A 172 -8.66 10.64 3.18
C PHE A 172 -7.92 11.93 2.81
N ASP A 173 -6.81 12.19 3.49
CA ASP A 173 -5.88 13.23 3.08
C ASP A 173 -5.07 12.79 1.86
N ILE A 174 -4.71 11.49 1.81
CA ILE A 174 -3.90 10.92 0.73
C ILE A 174 -4.55 9.61 0.23
N VAL A 175 -4.64 9.47 -1.09
CA VAL A 175 -5.08 8.23 -1.75
C VAL A 175 -4.03 7.78 -2.76
N LYS A 176 -3.65 6.50 -2.71
CA LYS A 176 -2.58 5.95 -3.56
C LYS A 176 -3.05 4.73 -4.35
N PRO A 177 -3.73 4.87 -5.48
CA PRO A 177 -3.95 3.78 -6.41
C PRO A 177 -2.68 3.44 -7.21
N ASN A 178 -2.58 2.18 -7.63
CA ASN A 178 -1.71 1.80 -8.74
C ASN A 178 -2.42 2.04 -10.09
N GLU A 179 -1.74 1.72 -11.19
CA GLU A 179 -2.28 1.94 -12.55
C GLU A 179 -3.60 1.22 -12.82
N LEU A 180 -3.75 -0.04 -12.35
CA LEU A 180 -4.97 -0.82 -12.51
C LEU A 180 -6.11 -0.27 -11.63
N GLU A 181 -5.82 0.03 -10.38
CA GLU A 181 -6.77 0.60 -9.44
C GLU A 181 -7.25 1.99 -9.90
N GLY A 182 -6.31 2.82 -10.37
CA GLY A 182 -6.64 4.11 -10.95
C GLY A 182 -7.56 3.99 -12.16
N GLN A 183 -7.32 3.01 -13.04
CA GLN A 183 -8.16 2.74 -14.20
C GLN A 183 -9.57 2.28 -13.77
N ILE A 184 -9.68 1.39 -12.80
CA ILE A 184 -10.98 0.90 -12.30
C ILE A 184 -11.77 2.04 -11.64
N LEU A 185 -11.13 2.86 -10.85
CA LEU A 185 -11.76 3.97 -10.16
C LEU A 185 -12.24 5.06 -11.11
N THR A 186 -11.45 5.41 -12.14
CA THR A 186 -11.69 6.58 -13.00
C THR A 186 -12.17 6.26 -14.40
N GLY A 187 -11.90 5.04 -14.90
CA GLY A 187 -12.08 4.67 -16.30
C GLY A 187 -10.94 5.13 -17.23
N ILE A 188 -9.92 5.81 -16.69
CA ILE A 188 -8.76 6.31 -17.45
C ILE A 188 -7.64 5.28 -17.40
N ASP A 189 -7.08 4.91 -18.55
CA ASP A 189 -5.82 4.15 -18.58
C ASP A 189 -4.70 5.00 -17.99
N CYS A 190 -4.21 4.61 -16.81
CA CYS A 190 -3.20 5.38 -16.11
C CYS A 190 -1.82 5.31 -16.77
N ARG A 191 -1.55 4.33 -17.63
CA ARG A 191 -0.30 4.33 -18.42
C ARG A 191 -0.32 5.35 -19.54
N ASP A 192 -1.51 5.66 -20.07
CA ASP A 192 -1.70 6.67 -21.09
C ASP A 192 -1.86 8.08 -20.50
N ASN A 193 -2.64 8.21 -19.43
CA ASN A 193 -2.93 9.52 -18.82
C ASN A 193 -3.10 9.48 -17.30
N PRO A 194 -2.02 9.26 -16.53
CA PRO A 194 -2.07 9.23 -15.07
C PRO A 194 -2.45 10.57 -14.45
N TYR A 195 -2.14 11.67 -15.13
CA TYR A 195 -2.42 13.04 -14.65
C TYR A 195 -3.94 13.30 -14.57
N GLU A 196 -4.68 12.83 -15.57
CA GLU A 196 -6.15 12.98 -15.58
C GLU A 196 -6.80 12.08 -14.52
N ALA A 197 -6.34 10.83 -14.38
CA ALA A 197 -6.80 9.94 -13.34
C ALA A 197 -6.60 10.56 -11.94
N ALA A 198 -5.44 11.15 -11.68
CA ALA A 198 -5.15 11.81 -10.40
C ALA A 198 -6.07 13.02 -10.15
N LYS A 199 -6.37 13.84 -11.15
CA LYS A 199 -7.32 14.96 -11.02
C LYS A 199 -8.74 14.49 -10.70
N ILE A 200 -9.20 13.43 -11.37
CA ILE A 200 -10.53 12.86 -11.12
C ILE A 200 -10.64 12.38 -9.68
N ILE A 201 -9.66 11.64 -9.16
CA ILE A 201 -9.67 11.16 -7.78
C ILE A 201 -9.55 12.32 -6.80
N HIS A 202 -8.69 13.31 -7.07
CA HIS A 202 -8.56 14.50 -6.24
C HIS A 202 -9.89 15.29 -6.13
N ALA A 203 -10.68 15.35 -7.19
CA ALA A 203 -11.97 16.01 -7.18
C ALA A 203 -13.01 15.34 -6.25
N TRP A 204 -12.77 14.13 -5.78
CA TRP A 204 -13.62 13.45 -4.78
C TRP A 204 -13.32 13.88 -3.33
N GLY A 205 -12.18 14.58 -3.08
CA GLY A 205 -11.86 15.16 -1.78
C GLY A 205 -10.45 14.98 -1.25
N PRO A 206 -9.67 13.95 -1.63
CA PRO A 206 -8.31 13.80 -1.13
C PRO A 206 -7.44 15.02 -1.44
N LYS A 207 -6.60 15.44 -0.49
CA LYS A 207 -5.67 16.57 -0.68
C LYS A 207 -4.50 16.21 -1.60
N ILE A 208 -4.08 14.95 -1.56
CA ILE A 208 -2.96 14.43 -2.35
C ILE A 208 -3.40 13.11 -3.00
N VAL A 209 -3.13 12.96 -4.28
CA VAL A 209 -3.32 11.70 -5.01
C VAL A 209 -2.00 11.24 -5.57
N ILE A 210 -1.65 9.98 -5.30
CA ILE A 210 -0.44 9.33 -5.78
C ILE A 210 -0.86 8.21 -6.74
N VAL A 211 -0.44 8.27 -8.00
CA VAL A 211 -0.63 7.15 -8.94
C VAL A 211 0.71 6.48 -9.17
N THR A 212 0.85 5.23 -8.72
CA THR A 212 2.07 4.45 -8.95
C THR A 212 1.99 3.72 -10.28
N LEU A 213 3.09 3.72 -11.05
CA LEU A 213 3.19 3.31 -12.45
C LEU A 213 4.33 2.29 -12.66
N ALA A 214 4.54 1.43 -11.69
CA ALA A 214 5.57 0.40 -11.68
C ALA A 214 6.96 0.94 -12.10
N GLU A 215 7.55 0.42 -13.18
CA GLU A 215 8.86 0.82 -13.70
C GLU A 215 8.94 2.28 -14.19
N LEU A 216 7.80 2.93 -14.40
CA LEU A 216 7.73 4.34 -14.78
C LEU A 216 7.76 5.29 -13.56
N GLY A 217 7.80 4.76 -12.33
CA GLY A 217 7.79 5.56 -11.12
C GLY A 217 6.39 5.93 -10.66
N SER A 218 6.15 7.19 -10.32
CA SER A 218 4.82 7.64 -9.89
C SER A 218 4.60 9.11 -10.20
N ILE A 219 3.33 9.52 -10.29
CA ILE A 219 2.95 10.93 -10.28
C ILE A 219 2.20 11.24 -8.98
N ILE A 220 2.40 12.44 -8.47
CA ILE A 220 1.70 12.93 -7.29
C ILE A 220 1.04 14.25 -7.64
N TYR A 221 -0.23 14.41 -7.27
CA TYR A 221 -1.00 15.63 -7.49
C TYR A 221 -1.49 16.19 -6.15
N ASP A 222 -1.22 17.47 -5.88
CA ASP A 222 -1.60 18.16 -4.64
C ASP A 222 -2.76 19.16 -4.81
N GLY A 223 -3.46 19.10 -5.94
CA GLY A 223 -4.51 20.02 -6.30
C GLY A 223 -4.02 21.27 -7.06
N ASN A 224 -2.73 21.58 -7.03
CA ASN A 224 -2.13 22.74 -7.68
C ASN A 224 -1.12 22.33 -8.76
N GLN A 225 -0.25 21.36 -8.46
CA GLN A 225 0.82 20.94 -9.35
C GLN A 225 1.04 19.43 -9.31
N PHE A 226 1.73 18.93 -10.31
CA PHE A 226 2.18 17.56 -10.39
C PHE A 226 3.65 17.43 -10.01
N TYR A 227 3.98 16.32 -9.36
CA TYR A 227 5.34 15.89 -9.05
C TYR A 227 5.57 14.54 -9.72
N ASP A 228 6.43 14.53 -10.72
CA ASP A 228 6.89 13.30 -11.36
C ASP A 228 8.04 12.72 -10.56
N ILE A 229 7.85 11.53 -10.02
CA ILE A 229 8.80 10.84 -9.16
C ILE A 229 9.45 9.70 -9.93
N PRO A 230 10.79 9.73 -10.13
CA PRO A 230 11.46 8.65 -10.82
C PRO A 230 11.46 7.35 -10.01
N PRO A 231 11.44 6.19 -10.69
CA PRO A 231 11.74 4.92 -10.04
C PRO A 231 13.22 4.89 -9.65
N TYR A 232 13.56 4.23 -8.56
CA TYR A 232 14.96 3.89 -8.31
C TYR A 232 15.26 2.57 -9.02
N GLY A 233 16.17 2.64 -10.00
CA GLY A 233 16.52 1.48 -10.84
C GLY A 233 17.23 0.39 -10.04
N ILE A 234 16.69 -0.82 -10.10
CA ILE A 234 17.20 -2.01 -9.39
C ILE A 234 16.91 -3.30 -10.19
N ASP A 235 17.50 -4.40 -9.75
CA ASP A 235 17.17 -5.74 -10.23
C ASP A 235 15.98 -6.31 -9.44
N LEU A 236 14.83 -6.43 -10.09
CA LEU A 236 13.61 -6.96 -9.51
C LEU A 236 13.77 -8.43 -9.09
N LEU A 237 13.48 -8.73 -7.81
CA LEU A 237 13.35 -10.08 -7.28
C LEU A 237 11.88 -10.44 -7.06
N ASP A 238 11.14 -9.58 -6.34
CA ASP A 238 9.73 -9.77 -5.98
C ASP A 238 9.04 -8.41 -5.88
N SER A 239 7.96 -8.20 -6.62
CA SER A 239 7.19 -6.94 -6.58
C SER A 239 6.10 -6.90 -5.52
N THR A 240 5.91 -7.99 -4.75
CA THR A 240 4.91 -8.05 -3.68
C THR A 240 5.23 -7.03 -2.59
N GLY A 241 4.26 -6.23 -2.21
CA GLY A 241 4.43 -5.22 -1.15
C GLY A 241 5.10 -3.92 -1.61
N ALA A 242 5.45 -3.76 -2.89
CA ALA A 242 6.07 -2.53 -3.39
C ALA A 242 5.20 -1.29 -3.15
N GLY A 243 3.90 -1.38 -3.46
CA GLY A 243 2.93 -0.31 -3.22
C GLY A 243 2.74 0.01 -1.73
N ASP A 244 2.70 -1.02 -0.91
CA ASP A 244 2.54 -0.93 0.55
C ASP A 244 3.74 -0.24 1.19
N THR A 245 4.93 -0.62 0.75
CA THR A 245 6.21 -0.04 1.19
C THR A 245 6.37 1.40 0.69
N TYR A 246 5.84 1.71 -0.51
CA TYR A 246 5.74 3.08 -1.01
C TYR A 246 4.88 3.95 -0.08
N MET A 247 3.70 3.46 0.31
CA MET A 247 2.81 4.15 1.26
C MET A 247 3.52 4.42 2.58
N ALA A 248 4.24 3.43 3.11
CA ALA A 248 5.02 3.55 4.34
C ALA A 248 6.12 4.61 4.23
N GLY A 249 6.95 4.55 3.19
CA GLY A 249 8.04 5.49 2.94
C GLY A 249 7.55 6.91 2.71
N PHE A 250 6.45 7.08 1.96
CA PHE A 250 5.82 8.38 1.76
C PHE A 250 5.37 8.98 3.09
N THR A 251 4.62 8.22 3.87
CA THR A 251 4.10 8.68 5.18
C THR A 251 5.22 9.10 6.11
N PHE A 252 6.26 8.25 6.23
CA PHE A 252 7.42 8.51 7.08
C PHE A 252 8.08 9.85 6.74
N GLU A 253 8.45 10.03 5.48
CA GLU A 253 9.16 11.22 5.05
C GLU A 253 8.28 12.46 4.99
N PHE A 254 7.00 12.33 4.61
CA PHE A 254 6.05 13.42 4.59
C PHE A 254 5.88 14.05 5.97
N LEU A 255 5.70 13.22 7.01
CA LEU A 255 5.63 13.68 8.39
C LEU A 255 6.95 14.29 8.88
N LYS A 256 8.09 13.68 8.53
CA LYS A 256 9.42 14.09 8.98
C LYS A 256 9.90 15.37 8.30
N SER A 257 9.53 15.60 7.04
CA SER A 257 9.90 16.78 6.25
C SER A 257 8.95 17.95 6.40
N GLY A 258 7.86 17.81 7.19
CA GLY A 258 6.85 18.85 7.33
C GLY A 258 5.99 19.05 6.07
N GLY A 259 5.76 17.99 5.29
CA GLY A 259 4.86 18.01 4.14
C GLY A 259 5.54 18.22 2.78
N ASP A 260 6.85 18.05 2.64
CA ASP A 260 7.55 18.12 1.35
C ASP A 260 7.20 16.91 0.48
N ILE A 261 6.27 17.11 -0.47
CA ILE A 261 5.72 16.06 -1.33
C ILE A 261 6.78 15.43 -2.24
N ARG A 262 7.63 16.25 -2.89
CA ARG A 262 8.66 15.72 -3.77
C ARG A 262 9.67 14.88 -3.00
N ARG A 263 10.08 15.36 -1.85
CA ARG A 263 11.00 14.66 -0.96
C ARG A 263 10.39 13.35 -0.46
N ALA A 264 9.11 13.38 -0.05
CA ALA A 264 8.38 12.19 0.37
C ALA A 264 8.21 11.16 -0.76
N GLY A 265 7.87 11.60 -1.97
CA GLY A 265 7.75 10.74 -3.15
C GLY A 265 9.07 10.06 -3.53
N CYS A 266 10.19 10.80 -3.56
CA CYS A 266 11.51 10.22 -3.80
C CYS A 266 11.91 9.21 -2.72
N TYR A 267 11.62 9.50 -1.45
CA TYR A 267 11.86 8.57 -0.34
C TYR A 267 11.04 7.30 -0.48
N ALA A 268 9.76 7.43 -0.81
CA ALA A 268 8.84 6.32 -1.05
C ALA A 268 9.32 5.40 -2.19
N SER A 269 9.74 5.98 -3.32
CA SER A 269 10.32 5.23 -4.45
C SER A 269 11.56 4.43 -4.02
N CYS A 270 12.43 5.04 -3.19
CA CYS A 270 13.62 4.37 -2.66
C CYS A 270 13.27 3.28 -1.65
N THR A 271 12.24 3.49 -0.80
CA THR A 271 11.78 2.48 0.16
C THR A 271 11.24 1.25 -0.59
N SER A 272 10.40 1.45 -1.61
CA SER A 272 9.94 0.36 -2.47
C SER A 272 11.08 -0.36 -3.18
N SER A 273 12.12 0.36 -3.61
CA SER A 273 13.27 -0.26 -4.29
C SER A 273 14.01 -1.24 -3.39
N VAL A 274 14.12 -0.97 -2.09
CA VAL A 274 14.73 -1.92 -1.12
C VAL A 274 13.84 -3.16 -0.98
N MET A 275 12.50 -2.99 -0.94
CA MET A 275 11.57 -4.11 -0.83
C MET A 275 11.68 -5.06 -2.03
N ILE A 276 11.62 -4.53 -3.26
CA ILE A 276 11.54 -5.34 -4.47
C ILE A 276 12.85 -6.04 -4.86
N GLU A 277 13.97 -5.69 -4.23
CA GLU A 277 15.24 -6.45 -4.27
C GLU A 277 15.25 -7.65 -3.32
N ASN A 278 14.20 -7.83 -2.51
CA ASN A 278 14.08 -8.86 -1.49
C ASN A 278 12.76 -9.62 -1.64
N THR A 279 12.50 -10.59 -0.76
CA THR A 279 11.23 -11.31 -0.67
C THR A 279 10.91 -11.62 0.79
N GLY A 280 9.60 -11.66 1.10
CA GLY A 280 9.11 -11.91 2.45
C GLY A 280 9.41 -10.77 3.44
N PRO A 281 9.10 -10.94 4.74
CA PRO A 281 9.21 -9.87 5.73
C PRO A 281 10.64 -9.66 6.29
N ASP A 282 11.52 -10.67 6.23
CA ASP A 282 12.78 -10.72 6.97
C ASP A 282 13.99 -10.23 6.14
N PHE A 283 13.89 -9.02 5.59
CA PHE A 283 15.01 -8.38 4.88
C PHE A 283 15.52 -7.14 5.60
N SER A 284 16.77 -6.77 5.32
CA SER A 284 17.36 -5.56 5.90
C SER A 284 16.90 -4.31 5.18
N MET A 285 16.39 -3.36 5.94
CA MET A 285 16.07 -2.01 5.49
C MET A 285 16.40 -1.04 6.62
N THR A 286 17.07 0.06 6.31
CA THR A 286 17.36 1.12 7.28
C THR A 286 17.10 2.49 6.66
N GLU A 287 16.79 3.47 7.49
CA GLU A 287 16.66 4.85 7.02
C GLU A 287 17.90 5.32 6.26
N ALA A 288 19.10 4.96 6.72
CA ALA A 288 20.34 5.36 6.07
C ALA A 288 20.47 4.84 4.63
N MET A 289 20.11 3.57 4.38
CA MET A 289 20.10 2.98 3.03
C MET A 289 19.14 3.72 2.11
N ILE A 290 17.94 4.06 2.61
CA ILE A 290 16.92 4.77 1.83
C ILE A 290 17.38 6.20 1.55
N ARG A 291 17.97 6.90 2.53
CA ARG A 291 18.50 8.26 2.37
C ARG A 291 19.58 8.35 1.28
N GLU A 292 20.51 7.39 1.24
CA GLU A 292 21.54 7.35 0.20
C GLU A 292 20.93 7.24 -1.21
N ARG A 293 19.88 6.41 -1.37
CA ARG A 293 19.14 6.29 -2.64
C ARG A 293 18.36 7.57 -2.96
N GLN A 294 17.70 8.15 -1.96
CA GLN A 294 16.90 9.37 -2.09
C GLN A 294 17.72 10.55 -2.64
N GLU A 295 18.94 10.75 -2.17
CA GLU A 295 19.81 11.83 -2.65
C GLU A 295 20.05 11.75 -4.17
N LYS A 296 20.19 10.53 -4.71
CA LYS A 296 20.35 10.30 -6.15
C LYS A 296 19.10 10.69 -6.92
N LEU A 297 17.90 10.33 -6.41
CA LEU A 297 16.64 10.71 -7.06
C LEU A 297 16.35 12.21 -6.97
N LEU A 298 16.64 12.84 -5.83
CA LEU A 298 16.44 14.29 -5.65
C LEU A 298 17.32 15.12 -6.60
N ALA A 299 18.48 14.58 -7.01
CA ALA A 299 19.34 15.21 -8.02
C ALA A 299 18.74 15.20 -9.43
N MET A 300 17.78 14.31 -9.72
CA MET A 300 17.10 14.19 -11.02
C MET A 300 15.97 15.22 -11.15
N ARG A 301 16.32 16.51 -11.26
CA ARG A 301 15.35 17.63 -11.20
C ARG A 301 14.33 17.70 -12.34
N ASN A 302 14.66 17.14 -13.53
CA ASN A 302 13.87 17.26 -14.75
C ASN A 302 13.26 15.93 -15.19
N TYR A 303 13.08 14.99 -14.25
CA TYR A 303 12.41 13.73 -14.56
C TYR A 303 10.94 13.99 -14.89
N GLN A 304 10.46 13.39 -15.96
CA GLN A 304 9.06 13.32 -16.34
C GLN A 304 8.68 11.86 -16.58
N VAL A 305 7.52 11.47 -16.06
CA VAL A 305 6.99 10.13 -16.30
C VAL A 305 6.72 9.95 -17.80
N ALA A 306 7.29 8.90 -18.38
CA ALA A 306 7.07 8.56 -19.78
C ALA A 306 5.65 7.99 -19.94
N VAL A 307 4.69 8.82 -20.31
CA VAL A 307 3.37 8.38 -20.74
C VAL A 307 3.45 7.83 -22.14
N ALA A 308 2.83 6.66 -22.38
CA ALA A 308 2.73 6.09 -23.72
C ALA A 308 1.94 7.05 -24.61
N CYS A 309 2.65 7.82 -25.43
CA CYS A 309 2.02 8.69 -26.39
C CYS A 309 1.49 7.82 -27.54
N ASN A 310 0.30 7.24 -27.39
CA ASN A 310 -0.42 6.64 -28.52
C ASN A 310 -0.82 7.76 -29.48
N LYS A 311 0.15 8.29 -30.22
CA LYS A 311 -0.16 8.94 -31.50
C LYS A 311 -0.65 7.86 -32.46
N LYS A 312 -1.95 7.58 -32.43
CA LYS A 312 -2.60 6.98 -33.60
C LYS A 312 -2.39 7.94 -34.75
N ALA A 313 -1.47 7.57 -35.66
CA ALA A 313 -1.38 8.15 -36.97
C ALA A 313 -2.57 7.68 -37.83
#